data_626102190c6ac75254c75c8a9681b154
#
_entry.id   626102190c6ac75254c75c8a9681b154
#
_cell.length_a   1.000
_cell.length_b   1.000
_cell.length_c   1.000
_cell.angle_alpha   90.00
_cell.angle_beta   90.00
_cell.angle_gamma   90.00
#
_symmetry.space_group_name_H-M   'P 1'
#
loop_
_entity.id
_entity.type
_entity.pdbx_description
1 polymer ?
#
loop_
_entity_poly.entity_id
_entity_poly.type
_entity_poly.pdbx_seq_one_letter_code
_entity_poly.pdbx_strand_id
1 'polypeptide(L)'
;MPAVSAHSLGQCKKPGASGFVSLRATSFYFALIAGVCLLLADIEVISPNPWLELKAMGQGLVSPRMVSYAELLNGLANTLSFALQGMAVAVVAGFALALLYRHWWVRSFCAFIRAIHELFWALIFIQCFGLSPLTGLLAIALPYAGTLAKIYGELFEETPAQPRRALQEARSLSAFCYTSLALAWPALCHYTRYRFECALRSTVILGFIGLPTLGFYLETALSEGHYSEAAGLLYVLLLLIASQRWWLRKSLLPVYLLVALVCLPPSANVNWQTLTQFFTQDIIPQPLRANSGNSFGPWLAFLWQQQLWPGVLNTLVLSQIALFFTALLALLAMPFNAPLFVGPWVQRASTGLLLVARTLPEYLLAFVALLLWGPSMLPAIVALALHNSAIIAQLLAGFSESLKLRDDACKGVNRYAYEILPRIYRQFLALLFYRWEVIMRESAILGILGIATLGFYIDSAFEEFRFDRAALLILASALLNMAVDILARTLRRRLHIVTTVDTR
;
A
#
# COMPACT_ATOMS: atom_id res chain seq x y z
N MET A 1 10.84 19.03 47.11
CA MET A 1 9.61 19.74 46.75
C MET A 1 9.94 21.19 46.50
N PRO A 2 9.69 21.71 45.32
CA PRO A 2 8.64 22.70 45.15
C PRO A 2 7.74 22.35 43.97
N ALA A 3 6.50 22.82 44.04
CA ALA A 3 5.39 22.58 43.18
C ALA A 3 5.64 23.09 41.75
N VAL A 4 5.55 22.23 40.77
CA VAL A 4 5.45 22.64 39.35
C VAL A 4 3.99 22.97 39.06
N SER A 5 3.76 24.22 38.78
CA SER A 5 2.45 24.81 38.44
C SER A 5 1.87 24.14 37.19
N ALA A 6 0.63 23.67 37.35
CA ALA A 6 -0.24 23.23 36.27
C ALA A 6 -0.71 24.44 35.43
N HIS A 7 0.08 24.87 34.44
CA HIS A 7 -0.35 25.84 33.44
C HIS A 7 0.18 25.43 32.08
N SER A 8 -0.69 24.81 31.31
CA SER A 8 -0.94 24.83 29.88
C SER A 8 -1.45 23.47 29.34
N LEU A 9 -2.51 22.95 29.97
CA LEU A 9 -3.45 22.10 29.25
C LEU A 9 -4.21 23.03 28.30
N GLY A 10 -3.72 23.12 27.07
CA GLY A 10 -4.39 23.84 26.00
C GLY A 10 -5.84 23.39 25.93
N GLN A 11 -6.76 24.32 26.16
CA GLN A 11 -8.19 24.13 26.02
C GLN A 11 -8.49 23.47 24.69
N CYS A 12 -8.89 22.20 24.73
CA CYS A 12 -9.49 21.51 23.61
C CYS A 12 -10.77 22.29 23.26
N LYS A 13 -10.69 23.20 22.29
CA LYS A 13 -11.84 23.93 21.78
C LYS A 13 -12.92 22.92 21.43
N LYS A 14 -14.04 22.91 22.13
CA LYS A 14 -15.23 22.14 21.77
C LYS A 14 -15.50 22.40 20.29
N PRO A 15 -15.62 21.36 19.43
CA PRO A 15 -15.95 21.57 18.04
C PRO A 15 -17.30 22.24 17.94
N GLY A 16 -17.32 23.47 17.41
CA GLY A 16 -18.56 24.17 17.14
C GLY A 16 -19.49 23.34 16.27
N ALA A 17 -20.80 23.50 16.39
CA ALA A 17 -21.82 22.77 15.60
C ALA A 17 -21.53 22.77 14.09
N SER A 18 -20.89 23.82 13.56
CA SER A 18 -20.47 23.97 12.18
C SER A 18 -19.47 22.89 11.69
N GLY A 19 -18.56 22.40 12.56
CA GLY A 19 -17.60 21.37 12.20
C GLY A 19 -18.24 19.98 12.01
N PHE A 20 -19.30 19.68 12.75
CA PHE A 20 -20.01 18.41 12.66
C PHE A 20 -20.92 18.35 11.42
N VAL A 21 -21.52 19.47 11.05
CA VAL A 21 -22.30 19.60 9.80
C VAL A 21 -21.40 19.38 8.58
N SER A 22 -20.18 19.93 8.60
CA SER A 22 -19.19 19.73 7.55
C SER A 22 -18.76 18.27 7.38
N LEU A 23 -18.58 17.50 8.47
CA LEU A 23 -18.22 16.08 8.42
C LEU A 23 -19.35 15.23 7.80
N ARG A 24 -20.61 15.48 8.19
CA ARG A 24 -21.77 14.78 7.62
C ARG A 24 -21.94 15.08 6.14
N ALA A 25 -21.83 16.35 5.74
CA ALA A 25 -21.88 16.77 4.36
C ALA A 25 -20.79 16.10 3.52
N THR A 26 -19.55 16.05 4.00
CA THR A 26 -18.46 15.38 3.31
C THR A 26 -18.76 13.89 3.10
N SER A 27 -19.23 13.19 4.11
CA SER A 27 -19.58 11.77 3.99
C SER A 27 -20.74 11.53 3.04
N PHE A 28 -21.75 12.41 3.07
CA PHE A 28 -22.87 12.35 2.14
C PHE A 28 -22.43 12.53 0.68
N TYR A 29 -21.56 13.51 0.39
CA TYR A 29 -21.02 13.69 -0.96
C TYR A 29 -20.16 12.50 -1.41
N PHE A 30 -19.36 11.92 -0.52
CA PHE A 30 -18.60 10.71 -0.86
C PHE A 30 -19.51 9.52 -1.19
N ALA A 31 -20.58 9.32 -0.42
CA ALA A 31 -21.55 8.27 -0.68
C ALA A 31 -22.32 8.53 -1.99
N LEU A 32 -22.69 9.78 -2.26
CA LEU A 32 -23.37 10.16 -3.51
C LEU A 32 -22.47 9.91 -4.72
N ILE A 33 -21.20 10.34 -4.66
CA ILE A 33 -20.24 10.09 -5.74
C ILE A 33 -20.04 8.57 -5.94
N ALA A 34 -19.93 7.79 -4.87
CA ALA A 34 -19.84 6.33 -4.97
C ALA A 34 -21.08 5.71 -5.61
N GLY A 35 -22.28 6.22 -5.30
CA GLY A 35 -23.53 5.80 -5.93
C GLY A 35 -23.54 6.08 -7.44
N VAL A 36 -23.05 7.25 -7.87
CA VAL A 36 -22.90 7.57 -9.30
C VAL A 36 -21.86 6.65 -9.96
N CYS A 37 -20.73 6.41 -9.26
CA CYS A 37 -19.70 5.51 -9.77
C CYS A 37 -20.21 4.07 -9.93
N LEU A 38 -21.09 3.59 -9.04
CA LEU A 38 -21.72 2.26 -9.17
C LEU A 38 -22.55 2.11 -10.44
N LEU A 39 -23.16 3.19 -10.94
CA LEU A 39 -23.90 3.18 -12.20
C LEU A 39 -22.99 3.15 -13.43
N LEU A 40 -21.73 3.55 -13.28
CA LEU A 40 -20.72 3.58 -14.34
C LEU A 40 -19.80 2.37 -14.32
N ALA A 41 -19.82 1.59 -13.25
CA ALA A 41 -18.91 0.48 -13.05
C ALA A 41 -19.39 -0.77 -13.79
N ASP A 42 -18.44 -1.46 -14.39
CA ASP A 42 -18.63 -2.80 -14.93
C ASP A 42 -18.58 -3.82 -13.79
N ILE A 43 -19.78 -4.18 -13.28
CA ILE A 43 -19.96 -5.12 -12.17
C ILE A 43 -20.73 -6.33 -12.69
N GLU A 44 -20.03 -7.18 -13.43
CA GLU A 44 -20.59 -8.40 -13.98
C GLU A 44 -19.92 -9.63 -13.38
N VAL A 45 -20.70 -10.69 -13.19
CA VAL A 45 -20.20 -12.04 -12.87
C VAL A 45 -20.22 -12.83 -14.16
N ILE A 46 -19.03 -12.97 -14.76
CA ILE A 46 -18.86 -13.60 -16.07
C ILE A 46 -18.72 -15.11 -15.95
N SER A 47 -18.18 -15.58 -14.82
CA SER A 47 -17.98 -17.01 -14.57
C SER A 47 -19.34 -17.75 -14.51
N PRO A 48 -19.53 -18.83 -15.31
CA PRO A 48 -20.82 -19.54 -15.36
C PRO A 48 -21.13 -20.31 -14.07
N ASN A 49 -20.10 -20.78 -13.34
CA ASN A 49 -20.27 -21.58 -12.13
C ASN A 49 -19.28 -21.20 -11.00
N PRO A 50 -19.42 -20.00 -10.38
CA PRO A 50 -18.51 -19.53 -9.33
C PRO A 50 -18.47 -20.48 -8.11
N TRP A 51 -19.58 -21.18 -7.83
CA TRP A 51 -19.69 -22.08 -6.70
C TRP A 51 -18.84 -23.33 -6.84
N LEU A 52 -18.60 -23.81 -8.05
CA LEU A 52 -17.75 -24.96 -8.32
C LEU A 52 -16.29 -24.62 -7.99
N GLU A 53 -15.83 -23.46 -8.45
CA GLU A 53 -14.49 -22.93 -8.16
C GLU A 53 -14.32 -22.67 -6.65
N LEU A 54 -15.30 -22.03 -6.02
CA LEU A 54 -15.28 -21.77 -4.58
C LEU A 54 -15.18 -23.09 -3.77
N LYS A 55 -15.91 -24.12 -4.18
CA LYS A 55 -15.84 -25.45 -3.56
C LYS A 55 -14.45 -26.07 -3.73
N ALA A 56 -13.89 -26.02 -4.93
CA ALA A 56 -12.55 -26.54 -5.24
C ALA A 56 -11.46 -25.82 -4.42
N MET A 57 -11.52 -24.48 -4.35
CA MET A 57 -10.63 -23.68 -3.50
C MET A 57 -10.80 -24.00 -2.02
N GLY A 58 -12.05 -24.16 -1.54
CA GLY A 58 -12.34 -24.54 -0.16
C GLY A 58 -11.79 -25.92 0.19
N GLN A 59 -11.89 -26.89 -0.71
CA GLN A 59 -11.28 -28.21 -0.55
C GLN A 59 -9.75 -28.12 -0.51
N GLY A 60 -9.15 -27.31 -1.39
CA GLY A 60 -7.72 -27.04 -1.39
C GLY A 60 -7.23 -26.46 -0.06
N LEU A 61 -7.96 -25.50 0.53
CA LEU A 61 -7.63 -24.92 1.83
C LEU A 61 -7.66 -25.93 2.97
N VAL A 62 -8.57 -26.89 2.93
CA VAL A 62 -8.69 -27.94 3.98
C VAL A 62 -7.64 -29.04 3.80
N SER A 63 -7.22 -29.30 2.56
CA SER A 63 -6.24 -30.35 2.23
C SER A 63 -4.98 -29.78 1.57
N PRO A 64 -4.18 -28.95 2.26
CA PRO A 64 -3.00 -28.34 1.68
C PRO A 64 -1.96 -29.40 1.33
N ARG A 65 -1.33 -29.24 0.18
CA ARG A 65 -0.17 -30.02 -0.24
C ARG A 65 1.04 -29.10 -0.39
N MET A 66 2.20 -29.63 -0.12
CA MET A 66 3.43 -28.86 -0.34
C MET A 66 3.90 -29.12 -1.77
N VAL A 67 4.31 -28.05 -2.44
CA VAL A 67 5.08 -28.11 -3.67
C VAL A 67 6.44 -28.79 -3.43
N SER A 68 7.23 -29.04 -4.48
CA SER A 68 8.59 -29.54 -4.33
C SER A 68 9.39 -28.75 -3.29
N TYR A 69 10.15 -29.45 -2.43
CA TYR A 69 11.03 -28.78 -1.45
C TYR A 69 12.00 -27.80 -2.07
N ALA A 70 12.48 -28.09 -3.29
CA ALA A 70 13.38 -27.20 -4.02
C ALA A 70 12.68 -25.88 -4.40
N GLU A 71 11.47 -25.94 -4.91
CA GLU A 71 10.67 -24.76 -5.28
C GLU A 71 10.30 -23.92 -4.05
N LEU A 72 9.90 -24.60 -2.97
CA LEU A 72 9.57 -23.94 -1.72
C LEU A 72 10.79 -23.18 -1.14
N LEU A 73 11.95 -23.84 -1.07
CA LEU A 73 13.18 -23.23 -0.55
C LEU A 73 13.67 -22.08 -1.45
N ASN A 74 13.64 -22.26 -2.77
CA ASN A 74 13.99 -21.21 -3.71
C ASN A 74 13.04 -20.01 -3.59
N GLY A 75 11.74 -20.27 -3.57
CA GLY A 75 10.73 -19.22 -3.39
C GLY A 75 10.89 -18.45 -2.08
N LEU A 76 11.12 -19.16 -0.96
CA LEU A 76 11.39 -18.55 0.34
C LEU A 76 12.68 -17.73 0.36
N ALA A 77 13.78 -18.29 -0.15
CA ALA A 77 15.08 -17.64 -0.19
C ALA A 77 15.01 -16.34 -1.02
N ASN A 78 14.42 -16.38 -2.19
CA ASN A 78 14.28 -15.21 -3.06
C ASN A 78 13.33 -14.17 -2.45
N THR A 79 12.19 -14.58 -1.89
CA THR A 79 11.25 -13.69 -1.19
C THR A 79 11.93 -12.94 -0.06
N LEU A 80 12.66 -13.65 0.80
CA LEU A 80 13.40 -13.04 1.91
C LEU A 80 14.55 -12.16 1.41
N SER A 81 15.29 -12.61 0.40
CA SER A 81 16.44 -11.88 -0.14
C SER A 81 16.02 -10.55 -0.76
N PHE A 82 14.99 -10.54 -1.60
CA PHE A 82 14.47 -9.30 -2.19
C PHE A 82 13.93 -8.34 -1.13
N ALA A 83 13.18 -8.85 -0.14
CA ALA A 83 12.65 -8.02 0.93
C ALA A 83 13.77 -7.41 1.80
N LEU A 84 14.75 -8.22 2.22
CA LEU A 84 15.85 -7.76 3.08
C LEU A 84 16.76 -6.77 2.37
N GLN A 85 17.22 -7.11 1.18
CA GLN A 85 18.14 -6.26 0.42
C GLN A 85 17.45 -5.00 -0.11
N GLY A 86 16.24 -5.14 -0.70
CA GLY A 86 15.46 -4.00 -1.17
C GLY A 86 15.18 -3.02 -0.04
N MET A 87 14.82 -3.53 1.13
CA MET A 87 14.57 -2.69 2.30
C MET A 87 15.85 -2.08 2.88
N ALA A 88 16.97 -2.80 2.87
CA ALA A 88 18.27 -2.25 3.32
C ALA A 88 18.69 -1.06 2.46
N VAL A 89 18.62 -1.20 1.12
CA VAL A 89 18.90 -0.10 0.18
C VAL A 89 17.92 1.04 0.39
N ALA A 90 16.61 0.74 0.56
CA ALA A 90 15.58 1.73 0.82
C ALA A 90 15.83 2.53 2.11
N VAL A 91 16.29 1.88 3.19
CA VAL A 91 16.61 2.53 4.47
C VAL A 91 17.79 3.49 4.31
N VAL A 92 18.86 3.06 3.66
CA VAL A 92 20.05 3.90 3.44
C VAL A 92 19.72 5.10 2.55
N ALA A 93 19.08 4.86 1.39
CA ALA A 93 18.70 5.92 0.47
C ALA A 93 17.62 6.85 1.08
N GLY A 94 16.62 6.27 1.73
CA GLY A 94 15.55 7.03 2.40
C GLY A 94 16.06 7.88 3.55
N PHE A 95 17.01 7.39 4.34
CA PHE A 95 17.66 8.18 5.39
C PHE A 95 18.46 9.34 4.81
N ALA A 96 19.25 9.10 3.76
CA ALA A 96 20.01 10.16 3.08
C ALA A 96 19.07 11.25 2.51
N LEU A 97 17.99 10.84 1.84
CA LEU A 97 16.97 11.76 1.33
C LEU A 97 16.22 12.49 2.45
N ALA A 98 15.99 11.85 3.61
CA ALA A 98 15.34 12.46 4.77
C ALA A 98 16.15 13.62 5.34
N LEU A 99 17.48 13.55 5.34
CA LEU A 99 18.36 14.65 5.76
C LEU A 99 18.20 15.88 4.86
N LEU A 100 17.87 15.66 3.57
CA LEU A 100 17.64 16.69 2.56
C LEU A 100 16.17 17.04 2.37
N TYR A 101 15.26 16.45 3.15
CA TYR A 101 13.80 16.55 2.95
C TYR A 101 13.25 17.98 3.13
N ARG A 102 14.04 18.87 3.74
CA ARG A 102 13.74 20.29 3.83
C ARG A 102 13.62 20.98 2.45
N HIS A 103 14.35 20.49 1.44
CA HIS A 103 14.34 21.05 0.09
C HIS A 103 13.08 20.62 -0.68
N TRP A 104 12.42 21.57 -1.34
CA TRP A 104 11.17 21.33 -2.06
C TRP A 104 11.33 20.31 -3.20
N TRP A 105 12.46 20.34 -3.90
CA TRP A 105 12.75 19.41 -5.00
C TRP A 105 12.92 17.96 -4.50
N VAL A 106 13.51 17.74 -3.32
CA VAL A 106 13.59 16.41 -2.71
C VAL A 106 12.20 15.90 -2.32
N ARG A 107 11.35 16.76 -1.75
CA ARG A 107 9.95 16.42 -1.42
C ARG A 107 9.17 16.02 -2.67
N SER A 108 9.32 16.80 -3.76
CA SER A 108 8.64 16.53 -5.02
C SER A 108 9.14 15.24 -5.67
N PHE A 109 10.44 15.02 -5.67
CA PHE A 109 11.05 13.79 -6.17
C PHE A 109 10.58 12.55 -5.38
N CYS A 110 10.62 12.60 -4.04
CA CYS A 110 10.11 11.50 -3.21
C CYS A 110 8.60 11.29 -3.40
N ALA A 111 7.82 12.37 -3.59
CA ALA A 111 6.39 12.27 -3.85
C ALA A 111 6.12 11.59 -5.20
N PHE A 112 6.88 11.92 -6.23
CA PHE A 112 6.78 11.32 -7.55
C PHE A 112 7.13 9.82 -7.53
N ILE A 113 8.28 9.46 -6.94
CA ILE A 113 8.73 8.06 -6.87
C ILE A 113 7.68 7.18 -6.16
N ARG A 114 7.15 7.64 -5.04
CA ARG A 114 6.17 6.85 -4.27
C ARG A 114 4.76 6.86 -4.88
N ALA A 115 4.46 7.81 -5.79
CA ALA A 115 3.20 7.87 -6.50
C ALA A 115 3.08 6.76 -7.57
N ILE A 116 4.22 6.27 -8.05
CA ILE A 116 4.31 5.13 -8.97
C ILE A 116 4.37 3.86 -8.13
N HIS A 117 3.51 2.89 -8.47
CA HIS A 117 3.48 1.60 -7.76
C HIS A 117 4.76 0.79 -8.04
N GLU A 118 5.20 -0.02 -7.06
CA GLU A 118 6.39 -0.87 -7.18
C GLU A 118 6.40 -1.78 -8.41
N LEU A 119 5.24 -2.25 -8.84
CA LEU A 119 5.11 -3.09 -10.01
C LEU A 119 5.45 -2.36 -11.32
N PHE A 120 5.03 -1.10 -11.48
CA PHE A 120 5.41 -0.32 -12.67
C PHE A 120 6.91 -0.01 -12.69
N TRP A 121 7.51 0.18 -11.51
CA TRP A 121 8.98 0.23 -11.41
C TRP A 121 9.62 -1.09 -11.84
N ALA A 122 9.02 -2.22 -11.45
CA ALA A 122 9.51 -3.52 -11.87
C ALA A 122 9.42 -3.71 -13.39
N LEU A 123 8.31 -3.33 -14.03
CA LEU A 123 8.16 -3.39 -15.50
C LEU A 123 9.21 -2.52 -16.21
N ILE A 124 9.48 -1.31 -15.72
CA ILE A 124 10.54 -0.44 -16.25
C ILE A 124 11.91 -1.12 -16.10
N PHE A 125 12.21 -1.67 -14.92
CA PHE A 125 13.51 -2.28 -14.66
C PHE A 125 13.70 -3.63 -15.39
N ILE A 126 12.63 -4.36 -15.69
CA ILE A 126 12.70 -5.55 -16.56
C ILE A 126 13.20 -5.16 -17.96
N GLN A 127 12.77 -4.03 -18.50
CA GLN A 127 13.25 -3.55 -19.80
C GLN A 127 14.73 -3.14 -19.75
N CYS A 128 15.18 -2.63 -18.60
CA CYS A 128 16.57 -2.19 -18.43
C CYS A 128 17.54 -3.33 -18.11
N PHE A 129 17.11 -4.28 -17.27
CA PHE A 129 17.98 -5.29 -16.63
C PHE A 129 17.51 -6.73 -16.84
N GLY A 130 16.41 -6.93 -17.60
CA GLY A 130 15.77 -8.24 -17.74
C GLY A 130 15.16 -8.75 -16.42
N LEU A 131 14.76 -10.02 -16.43
CA LEU A 131 14.32 -10.75 -15.22
C LEU A 131 15.54 -11.10 -14.36
N SER A 132 16.06 -10.12 -13.65
CA SER A 132 17.28 -10.23 -12.83
C SER A 132 17.01 -9.91 -11.37
N PRO A 133 17.88 -10.35 -10.46
CA PRO A 133 17.80 -9.96 -9.04
C PRO A 133 17.85 -8.45 -8.83
N LEU A 134 18.57 -7.72 -9.67
CA LEU A 134 18.67 -6.27 -9.63
C LEU A 134 17.31 -5.61 -9.88
N THR A 135 16.52 -6.14 -10.82
CA THR A 135 15.15 -5.68 -11.10
C THR A 135 14.28 -5.78 -9.87
N GLY A 136 14.23 -6.94 -9.22
CA GLY A 136 13.42 -7.13 -8.00
C GLY A 136 13.87 -6.26 -6.84
N LEU A 137 15.19 -6.12 -6.65
CA LEU A 137 15.76 -5.26 -5.62
C LEU A 137 15.39 -3.79 -5.82
N LEU A 138 15.59 -3.24 -7.04
CA LEU A 138 15.33 -1.83 -7.32
C LEU A 138 13.83 -1.51 -7.32
N ALA A 139 12.98 -2.45 -7.78
CA ALA A 139 11.54 -2.28 -7.77
C ALA A 139 10.97 -2.08 -6.36
N ILE A 140 11.56 -2.73 -5.35
CA ILE A 140 11.23 -2.52 -3.95
C ILE A 140 11.95 -1.29 -3.40
N ALA A 141 13.27 -1.19 -3.60
CA ALA A 141 14.10 -0.18 -2.95
C ALA A 141 13.67 1.25 -3.27
N LEU A 142 13.34 1.54 -4.53
CA LEU A 142 13.08 2.91 -4.99
C LEU A 142 11.80 3.52 -4.36
N PRO A 143 10.59 2.92 -4.48
CA PRO A 143 9.37 3.50 -3.90
C PRO A 143 9.42 3.51 -2.37
N TYR A 144 10.05 2.50 -1.76
CA TYR A 144 10.22 2.47 -0.30
C TYR A 144 11.21 3.53 0.18
N ALA A 145 12.29 3.83 -0.56
CA ALA A 145 13.18 4.94 -0.23
C ALA A 145 12.44 6.28 -0.19
N GLY A 146 11.60 6.57 -1.19
CA GLY A 146 10.75 7.77 -1.22
C GLY A 146 9.77 7.85 -0.05
N THR A 147 9.21 6.70 0.34
CA THR A 147 8.28 6.61 1.48
C THR A 147 9.00 6.81 2.82
N LEU A 148 10.15 6.15 3.01
CA LEU A 148 10.97 6.28 4.21
C LEU A 148 11.52 7.70 4.35
N ALA A 149 11.98 8.31 3.26
CA ALA A 149 12.47 9.69 3.26
C ALA A 149 11.42 10.67 3.79
N LYS A 150 10.17 10.53 3.36
CA LYS A 150 9.06 11.35 3.85
C LYS A 150 8.86 11.18 5.36
N ILE A 151 8.65 9.96 5.80
CA ILE A 151 8.31 9.70 7.21
C ILE A 151 9.49 9.99 8.14
N TYR A 152 10.70 9.65 7.74
CA TYR A 152 11.90 9.99 8.54
C TYR A 152 12.08 11.52 8.65
N GLY A 153 11.84 12.25 7.54
CA GLY A 153 11.85 13.70 7.55
C GLY A 153 10.81 14.29 8.50
N GLU A 154 9.56 13.79 8.44
CA GLU A 154 8.48 14.19 9.35
C GLU A 154 8.83 13.88 10.81
N LEU A 155 9.34 12.68 11.11
CA LEU A 155 9.79 12.31 12.47
C LEU A 155 10.92 13.21 12.99
N PHE A 156 11.84 13.67 12.13
CA PHE A 156 12.86 14.62 12.53
C PHE A 156 12.28 16.03 12.80
N GLU A 157 11.25 16.45 12.06
CA GLU A 157 10.57 17.72 12.26
C GLU A 157 9.73 17.72 13.56
N GLU A 158 9.17 16.57 13.95
CA GLU A 158 8.38 16.39 15.17
C GLU A 158 9.23 16.34 16.46
N THR A 159 10.55 16.09 16.34
CA THR A 159 11.41 16.05 17.53
C THR A 159 11.49 17.42 18.23
N PRO A 160 11.44 17.46 19.60
CA PRO A 160 11.58 18.72 20.33
C PRO A 160 12.87 19.46 19.96
N ALA A 161 12.75 20.73 19.61
CA ALA A 161 13.91 21.53 19.20
C ALA A 161 14.79 21.98 20.38
N GLN A 162 14.27 21.91 21.61
CA GLN A 162 14.94 22.41 22.83
C GLN A 162 16.31 21.73 23.09
N PRO A 163 16.45 20.38 23.04
CA PRO A 163 17.75 19.74 23.29
C PRO A 163 18.82 20.19 22.28
N ARG A 164 18.43 20.39 21.02
CA ARG A 164 19.33 20.84 19.97
C ARG A 164 19.73 22.32 20.13
N ARG A 165 18.78 23.17 20.57
CA ARG A 165 19.06 24.61 20.82
C ARG A 165 19.94 24.85 22.05
N ALA A 166 19.97 23.91 22.99
CA ALA A 166 20.81 24.00 24.18
C ALA A 166 22.30 23.74 23.90
N LEU A 167 22.64 23.21 22.71
CA LEU A 167 24.02 22.96 22.30
C LEU A 167 24.60 24.22 21.64
N GLN A 168 25.85 24.55 21.97
CA GLN A 168 26.57 25.71 21.40
C GLN A 168 26.69 25.63 19.86
N GLU A 169 26.87 24.40 19.33
CA GLU A 169 26.94 24.11 17.90
C GLU A 169 25.66 23.43 17.38
N ALA A 170 24.51 24.07 17.54
CA ALA A 170 23.20 23.50 17.19
C ALA A 170 23.07 23.03 15.71
N ARG A 171 23.93 23.48 14.82
CA ARG A 171 23.95 23.13 13.39
C ARG A 171 24.91 22.00 13.04
N SER A 172 25.73 21.54 13.96
CA SER A 172 26.70 20.47 13.70
C SER A 172 26.00 19.12 13.47
N LEU A 173 26.64 18.26 12.71
CA LEU A 173 26.16 16.89 12.45
C LEU A 173 26.18 16.07 13.75
N SER A 174 27.13 16.33 14.62
CA SER A 174 27.22 15.74 15.95
C SER A 174 26.00 16.12 16.80
N ALA A 175 25.63 17.41 16.85
CA ALA A 175 24.43 17.87 17.56
C ALA A 175 23.17 17.18 17.04
N PHE A 176 23.02 17.01 15.73
CA PHE A 176 21.91 16.27 15.14
C PHE A 176 21.89 14.81 15.61
N CYS A 177 23.02 14.10 15.56
CA CYS A 177 23.11 12.70 15.95
C CYS A 177 22.75 12.47 17.43
N TYR A 178 23.28 13.31 18.33
CA TYR A 178 23.07 13.16 19.77
C TYR A 178 21.72 13.70 20.26
N THR A 179 21.01 14.49 19.48
CA THR A 179 19.71 15.05 19.87
C THR A 179 18.57 14.50 19.01
N SER A 180 18.37 15.04 17.80
CA SER A 180 17.21 14.73 16.97
C SER A 180 17.18 13.26 16.54
N LEU A 181 18.31 12.70 16.11
CA LEU A 181 18.38 11.30 15.69
C LEU A 181 18.16 10.35 16.89
N ALA A 182 18.80 10.62 18.02
CA ALA A 182 18.66 9.80 19.23
C ALA A 182 17.20 9.76 19.73
N LEU A 183 16.50 10.90 19.70
CA LEU A 183 15.08 11.00 20.08
C LEU A 183 14.15 10.33 19.07
N ALA A 184 14.43 10.46 17.77
CA ALA A 184 13.62 9.85 16.72
C ALA A 184 13.88 8.34 16.53
N TRP A 185 15.04 7.83 17.00
CA TRP A 185 15.50 6.47 16.74
C TRP A 185 14.49 5.35 17.03
N PRO A 186 13.78 5.34 18.18
CA PRO A 186 12.78 4.31 18.43
C PRO A 186 11.64 4.31 17.39
N ALA A 187 11.16 5.50 17.03
CA ALA A 187 10.09 5.66 16.04
C ALA A 187 10.56 5.26 14.63
N LEU A 188 11.79 5.63 14.23
CA LEU A 188 12.42 5.20 12.98
C LEU A 188 12.50 3.67 12.90
N CYS A 189 12.99 3.00 13.95
CA CYS A 189 13.08 1.55 13.99
C CYS A 189 11.72 0.87 13.93
N HIS A 190 10.72 1.42 14.63
CA HIS A 190 9.37 0.88 14.62
C HIS A 190 8.74 0.98 13.23
N TYR A 191 8.84 2.15 12.60
CA TYR A 191 8.30 2.37 11.26
C TYR A 191 9.02 1.53 10.20
N THR A 192 10.36 1.40 10.28
CA THR A 192 11.14 0.55 9.38
C THR A 192 10.68 -0.90 9.46
N ARG A 193 10.44 -1.42 10.68
CA ARG A 193 9.92 -2.78 10.88
C ARG A 193 8.55 -2.96 10.26
N TYR A 194 7.65 -2.00 10.43
CA TYR A 194 6.33 -2.01 9.78
C TYR A 194 6.46 -2.02 8.25
N ARG A 195 7.38 -1.21 7.70
CA ARG A 195 7.60 -1.18 6.25
C ARG A 195 8.25 -2.45 5.70
N PHE A 196 9.05 -3.12 6.51
CA PHE A 196 9.57 -4.43 6.14
C PHE A 196 8.47 -5.49 5.97
N GLU A 197 7.44 -5.47 6.82
CA GLU A 197 6.25 -6.30 6.65
C GLU A 197 5.54 -6.01 5.31
N CYS A 198 5.43 -4.73 4.95
CA CYS A 198 4.89 -4.35 3.64
C CYS A 198 5.79 -4.84 2.48
N ALA A 199 7.12 -4.72 2.61
CA ALA A 199 8.05 -5.18 1.59
C ALA A 199 7.97 -6.70 1.36
N LEU A 200 7.78 -7.50 2.42
CA LEU A 200 7.52 -8.94 2.28
C LEU A 200 6.25 -9.24 1.45
N ARG A 201 5.22 -8.42 1.58
CA ARG A 201 4.01 -8.55 0.73
C ARG A 201 4.27 -8.12 -0.71
N SER A 202 5.05 -7.06 -0.91
CA SER A 202 5.43 -6.60 -2.25
C SER A 202 6.25 -7.63 -3.03
N THR A 203 7.03 -8.50 -2.36
CA THR A 203 7.75 -9.57 -3.05
C THR A 203 6.83 -10.61 -3.68
N VAL A 204 5.62 -10.79 -3.16
CA VAL A 204 4.61 -11.66 -3.79
C VAL A 204 4.20 -11.10 -5.14
N ILE A 205 4.01 -9.77 -5.22
CA ILE A 205 3.67 -9.08 -6.46
C ILE A 205 4.78 -9.23 -7.51
N LEU A 206 6.05 -9.22 -7.09
CA LEU A 206 7.17 -9.49 -8.01
C LEU A 206 7.11 -10.89 -8.64
N GLY A 207 6.49 -11.85 -7.98
CA GLY A 207 6.26 -13.18 -8.52
C GLY A 207 5.35 -13.16 -9.76
N PHE A 208 4.32 -12.32 -9.77
CA PHE A 208 3.39 -12.19 -10.89
C PHE A 208 4.03 -11.61 -12.17
N ILE A 209 5.18 -11.01 -12.07
CA ILE A 209 5.97 -10.55 -13.22
C ILE A 209 7.11 -11.52 -13.60
N GLY A 210 7.09 -12.74 -13.06
CA GLY A 210 8.01 -13.81 -13.41
C GLY A 210 9.27 -13.92 -12.56
N LEU A 211 9.44 -13.13 -11.49
CA LEU A 211 10.55 -13.31 -10.56
C LEU A 211 10.28 -14.51 -9.64
N PRO A 212 11.25 -15.45 -9.44
CA PRO A 212 11.02 -16.72 -8.76
C PRO A 212 10.89 -16.57 -7.23
N THR A 213 9.87 -15.85 -6.78
CA THR A 213 9.49 -15.69 -5.38
C THR A 213 8.38 -16.66 -4.99
N LEU A 214 7.97 -16.70 -3.71
CA LEU A 214 6.78 -17.46 -3.31
C LEU A 214 5.53 -17.05 -4.10
N GLY A 215 5.46 -15.78 -4.51
CA GLY A 215 4.35 -15.27 -5.31
C GLY A 215 4.25 -15.91 -6.69
N PHE A 216 5.39 -16.22 -7.32
CA PHE A 216 5.44 -16.89 -8.62
C PHE A 216 4.83 -18.28 -8.54
N TYR A 217 5.29 -19.10 -7.60
CA TYR A 217 4.75 -20.46 -7.43
C TYR A 217 3.28 -20.46 -6.98
N LEU A 218 2.89 -19.46 -6.19
CA LEU A 218 1.50 -19.31 -5.74
C LEU A 218 0.57 -18.94 -6.89
N GLU A 219 1.00 -18.02 -7.75
CA GLU A 219 0.25 -17.61 -8.94
C GLU A 219 0.13 -18.76 -9.93
N THR A 220 1.24 -19.46 -10.22
CA THR A 220 1.25 -20.64 -11.10
C THR A 220 0.28 -21.71 -10.59
N ALA A 221 0.35 -22.07 -9.31
CA ALA A 221 -0.54 -23.08 -8.71
C ALA A 221 -2.03 -22.66 -8.77
N LEU A 222 -2.33 -21.37 -8.59
CA LEU A 222 -3.71 -20.86 -8.70
C LEU A 222 -4.22 -20.85 -10.14
N SER A 223 -3.40 -20.43 -11.11
CA SER A 223 -3.78 -20.37 -12.52
C SER A 223 -3.93 -21.76 -13.14
N GLU A 224 -3.18 -22.74 -12.67
CA GLU A 224 -3.30 -24.14 -13.07
C GLU A 224 -4.42 -24.91 -12.36
N GLY A 225 -5.11 -24.28 -11.38
CA GLY A 225 -6.17 -24.91 -10.61
C GLY A 225 -5.68 -25.88 -9.54
N HIS A 226 -4.39 -25.87 -9.20
CA HIS A 226 -3.77 -26.70 -8.15
C HIS A 226 -4.01 -26.08 -6.76
N TYR A 227 -5.28 -25.93 -6.36
CA TYR A 227 -5.67 -25.20 -5.14
C TYR A 227 -5.11 -25.77 -3.83
N SER A 228 -4.80 -27.07 -3.77
CA SER A 228 -4.16 -27.68 -2.60
C SER A 228 -2.70 -27.22 -2.43
N GLU A 229 -1.96 -27.05 -3.52
CA GLU A 229 -0.58 -26.55 -3.51
C GLU A 229 -0.56 -25.05 -3.24
N ALA A 230 -1.46 -24.31 -3.89
CA ALA A 230 -1.66 -22.90 -3.62
C ALA A 230 -1.95 -22.63 -2.14
N ALA A 231 -2.79 -23.45 -1.51
CA ALA A 231 -3.08 -23.36 -0.08
C ALA A 231 -1.84 -23.62 0.80
N GLY A 232 -1.02 -24.61 0.45
CA GLY A 232 0.26 -24.88 1.13
C GLY A 232 1.20 -23.68 1.09
N LEU A 233 1.41 -23.09 -0.10
CA LEU A 233 2.24 -21.91 -0.29
C LEU A 233 1.67 -20.68 0.44
N LEU A 234 0.35 -20.51 0.41
CA LEU A 234 -0.35 -19.45 1.14
C LEU A 234 -0.12 -19.54 2.65
N TYR A 235 -0.22 -20.74 3.22
CA TYR A 235 0.03 -20.95 4.66
C TYR A 235 1.49 -20.66 5.02
N VAL A 236 2.44 -21.04 4.17
CA VAL A 236 3.86 -20.69 4.36
C VAL A 236 4.06 -19.19 4.34
N LEU A 237 3.46 -18.48 3.38
CA LEU A 237 3.53 -17.02 3.29
C LEU A 237 2.92 -16.34 4.53
N LEU A 238 1.73 -16.78 4.96
CA LEU A 238 1.08 -16.27 6.16
C LEU A 238 1.92 -16.51 7.41
N LEU A 239 2.50 -17.72 7.54
CA LEU A 239 3.38 -18.06 8.65
C LEU A 239 4.64 -17.21 8.64
N LEU A 240 5.26 -16.98 7.47
CA LEU A 240 6.43 -16.14 7.31
C LEU A 240 6.17 -14.71 7.80
N ILE A 241 5.05 -14.12 7.39
CA ILE A 241 4.69 -12.75 7.78
C ILE A 241 4.29 -12.70 9.26
N ALA A 242 3.47 -13.64 9.76
CA ALA A 242 3.03 -13.65 11.14
C ALA A 242 4.18 -13.88 12.13
N SER A 243 5.15 -14.73 11.74
CA SER A 243 6.30 -15.08 12.58
C SER A 243 7.43 -14.04 12.59
N GLN A 244 7.35 -13.01 11.74
CA GLN A 244 8.44 -12.01 11.61
C GLN A 244 8.88 -11.39 12.95
N ARG A 245 7.98 -11.30 13.93
CA ARG A 245 8.29 -10.76 15.27
C ARG A 245 9.34 -11.59 16.02
N TRP A 246 9.42 -12.88 15.73
CA TRP A 246 10.29 -13.81 16.42
C TRP A 246 11.65 -13.96 15.74
N TRP A 247 11.67 -13.98 14.41
CA TRP A 247 12.93 -14.16 13.66
C TRP A 247 13.60 -12.84 13.28
N LEU A 248 12.86 -11.73 13.04
CA LEU A 248 13.47 -10.44 12.70
C LEU A 248 14.06 -9.76 13.93
N ARG A 249 15.24 -10.22 14.35
CA ARG A 249 15.99 -9.65 15.48
C ARG A 249 17.07 -8.69 14.96
N LYS A 250 17.19 -7.51 15.58
CA LYS A 250 18.16 -6.48 15.18
C LYS A 250 19.60 -6.98 15.18
N SER A 251 19.97 -7.83 16.15
CA SER A 251 21.31 -8.42 16.28
C SER A 251 21.69 -9.36 15.14
N LEU A 252 20.72 -10.00 14.49
CA LEU A 252 20.93 -10.94 13.40
C LEU A 252 20.82 -10.29 12.01
N LEU A 253 20.51 -9.00 11.93
CA LEU A 253 20.33 -8.30 10.66
C LEU A 253 21.55 -8.40 9.72
N PRO A 254 22.81 -8.25 10.16
CA PRO A 254 23.96 -8.42 9.27
C PRO A 254 24.06 -9.82 8.69
N VAL A 255 23.72 -10.85 9.49
CA VAL A 255 23.72 -12.25 9.05
C VAL A 255 22.63 -12.47 8.00
N TYR A 256 21.41 -11.94 8.21
CA TYR A 256 20.34 -12.06 7.22
C TYR A 256 20.69 -11.38 5.90
N LEU A 257 21.31 -10.20 5.94
CA LEU A 257 21.76 -9.50 4.74
C LEU A 257 22.83 -10.27 3.98
N LEU A 258 23.79 -10.87 4.72
CA LEU A 258 24.84 -11.69 4.11
C LEU A 258 24.24 -12.95 3.46
N VAL A 259 23.37 -13.66 4.17
CA VAL A 259 22.69 -14.85 3.64
C VAL A 259 21.82 -14.47 2.43
N ALA A 260 21.08 -13.38 2.52
CA ALA A 260 20.26 -12.89 1.41
C ALA A 260 21.10 -12.58 0.17
N LEU A 261 22.31 -12.03 0.33
CA LEU A 261 23.21 -11.76 -0.78
C LEU A 261 23.69 -13.05 -1.47
N VAL A 262 23.97 -14.09 -0.67
CA VAL A 262 24.42 -15.39 -1.20
C VAL A 262 23.27 -16.17 -1.88
N CYS A 263 22.05 -16.04 -1.35
CA CYS A 263 20.88 -16.76 -1.87
C CYS A 263 20.25 -16.12 -3.12
N LEU A 264 20.65 -14.92 -3.53
CA LEU A 264 20.15 -14.35 -4.77
C LEU A 264 20.73 -15.08 -5.99
N PRO A 265 19.88 -15.36 -7.00
CA PRO A 265 20.39 -15.88 -8.26
C PRO A 265 21.37 -14.89 -8.89
N PRO A 266 22.35 -15.36 -9.70
CA PRO A 266 23.31 -14.48 -10.34
C PRO A 266 22.60 -13.47 -11.23
N SER A 267 22.99 -12.20 -11.14
CA SER A 267 22.45 -11.15 -12.01
C SER A 267 22.96 -11.33 -13.43
N ALA A 268 22.08 -11.09 -14.42
CA ALA A 268 22.49 -10.96 -15.81
C ALA A 268 23.45 -9.77 -15.98
N ASN A 269 24.37 -9.86 -16.93
CA ASN A 269 25.25 -8.74 -17.26
C ASN A 269 24.42 -7.53 -17.71
N VAL A 270 24.62 -6.39 -17.05
CA VAL A 270 23.95 -5.14 -17.40
C VAL A 270 24.47 -4.68 -18.77
N ASN A 271 23.60 -4.64 -19.77
CA ASN A 271 23.94 -4.09 -21.06
C ASN A 271 23.68 -2.57 -21.08
N TRP A 272 24.75 -1.80 -21.02
CA TRP A 272 24.69 -0.34 -21.03
C TRP A 272 24.09 0.23 -22.33
N GLN A 273 24.22 -0.48 -23.44
CA GLN A 273 23.61 -0.07 -24.72
C GLN A 273 22.08 -0.14 -24.65
N THR A 274 21.53 -1.23 -24.12
CA THR A 274 20.08 -1.40 -23.91
C THR A 274 19.54 -0.30 -22.98
N LEU A 275 20.26 -0.01 -21.91
CA LEU A 275 19.88 1.01 -20.95
C LEU A 275 19.87 2.42 -21.61
N THR A 276 20.92 2.77 -22.33
CA THR A 276 20.99 4.08 -23.04
C THR A 276 19.92 4.15 -24.12
N GLN A 277 19.69 3.11 -24.90
CA GLN A 277 18.65 3.05 -25.91
C GLN A 277 17.26 3.26 -25.29
N PHE A 278 16.96 2.58 -24.21
CA PHE A 278 15.68 2.70 -23.51
C PHE A 278 15.40 4.16 -23.10
N PHE A 279 16.34 4.82 -22.43
CA PHE A 279 16.15 6.21 -21.95
C PHE A 279 16.27 7.27 -23.04
N THR A 280 17.00 7.05 -24.12
CA THR A 280 17.24 8.06 -25.16
C THR A 280 16.38 7.89 -26.41
N GLN A 281 15.83 6.69 -26.64
CA GLN A 281 15.07 6.41 -27.85
C GLN A 281 13.68 5.84 -27.54
N ASP A 282 13.60 4.78 -26.71
CA ASP A 282 12.37 4.00 -26.59
C ASP A 282 11.27 4.73 -25.78
N ILE A 283 11.65 5.53 -24.79
CA ILE A 283 10.71 6.37 -24.01
C ILE A 283 10.20 7.56 -24.83
N ILE A 284 10.97 8.02 -25.86
CA ILE A 284 10.58 9.20 -26.63
C ILE A 284 9.33 8.85 -27.48
N PRO A 285 8.26 9.69 -27.43
CA PRO A 285 7.07 9.48 -28.26
C PRO A 285 7.42 9.25 -29.73
N GLN A 286 6.85 8.20 -30.33
CA GLN A 286 7.15 7.80 -31.70
C GLN A 286 7.13 8.96 -32.72
N PRO A 287 6.18 9.92 -32.67
CA PRO A 287 6.16 11.04 -33.60
C PRO A 287 7.32 12.03 -33.43
N LEU A 288 7.99 12.02 -32.30
CA LEU A 288 9.13 12.90 -31.99
C LEU A 288 10.48 12.27 -32.33
N ARG A 289 10.49 10.97 -32.73
CA ARG A 289 11.71 10.31 -33.17
C ARG A 289 12.11 10.80 -34.58
N ALA A 290 13.40 10.95 -34.80
CA ALA A 290 13.91 11.29 -36.13
C ALA A 290 13.38 10.28 -37.18
N ASN A 291 12.85 10.77 -38.31
CA ASN A 291 12.24 10.00 -39.39
C ASN A 291 10.85 9.38 -39.15
N SER A 292 10.10 9.80 -38.13
CA SER A 292 8.70 9.38 -38.02
C SER A 292 7.82 10.30 -38.91
N GLY A 293 7.16 9.76 -39.92
CA GLY A 293 6.20 10.49 -40.75
C GLY A 293 4.87 10.83 -40.04
N ASN A 294 4.74 10.48 -38.76
CA ASN A 294 3.52 10.67 -37.99
C ASN A 294 3.51 12.02 -37.26
N SER A 295 2.40 12.73 -37.35
CA SER A 295 2.22 13.98 -36.57
C SER A 295 1.91 13.70 -35.11
N PHE A 296 2.45 14.52 -34.20
CA PHE A 296 2.30 14.37 -32.76
C PHE A 296 0.83 14.53 -32.29
N GLY A 297 0.09 15.44 -32.91
CA GLY A 297 -1.30 15.75 -32.54
C GLY A 297 -2.24 14.54 -32.64
N PRO A 298 -2.37 13.85 -33.79
CA PRO A 298 -3.19 12.66 -33.93
C PRO A 298 -2.77 11.51 -33.00
N TRP A 299 -1.46 11.31 -32.79
CA TRP A 299 -0.95 10.30 -31.87
C TRP A 299 -1.36 10.59 -30.43
N LEU A 300 -1.25 11.83 -29.98
CA LEU A 300 -1.67 12.24 -28.64
C LEU A 300 -3.19 12.17 -28.48
N ALA A 301 -3.96 12.55 -29.50
CA ALA A 301 -5.41 12.44 -29.49
C ALA A 301 -5.88 10.99 -29.39
N PHE A 302 -5.25 10.08 -30.13
CA PHE A 302 -5.50 8.64 -30.02
C PHE A 302 -5.22 8.13 -28.60
N LEU A 303 -4.02 8.43 -28.06
CA LEU A 303 -3.65 8.01 -26.71
C LEU A 303 -4.64 8.54 -25.66
N TRP A 304 -5.05 9.81 -25.80
CA TRP A 304 -6.00 10.45 -24.90
C TRP A 304 -7.36 9.75 -24.94
N GLN A 305 -7.94 9.55 -26.13
CA GLN A 305 -9.30 9.04 -26.29
C GLN A 305 -9.40 7.55 -26.00
N GLN A 306 -8.42 6.75 -26.42
CA GLN A 306 -8.51 5.29 -26.37
C GLN A 306 -7.90 4.66 -25.11
N GLN A 307 -6.95 5.33 -24.45
CA GLN A 307 -6.23 4.74 -23.35
C GLN A 307 -6.26 5.61 -22.09
N LEU A 308 -5.86 6.88 -22.18
CA LEU A 308 -5.66 7.72 -21.01
C LEU A 308 -6.97 8.11 -20.33
N TRP A 309 -7.94 8.65 -21.09
CA TRP A 309 -9.22 9.06 -20.53
C TRP A 309 -10.03 7.89 -19.96
N PRO A 310 -10.26 6.78 -20.69
CA PRO A 310 -10.94 5.61 -20.13
C PRO A 310 -10.21 5.05 -18.90
N GLY A 311 -8.88 4.93 -18.97
CA GLY A 311 -8.08 4.43 -17.87
C GLY A 311 -8.17 5.30 -16.61
N VAL A 312 -8.11 6.63 -16.74
CA VAL A 312 -8.28 7.57 -15.62
C VAL A 312 -9.68 7.45 -15.02
N LEU A 313 -10.72 7.46 -15.87
CA LEU A 313 -12.11 7.37 -15.42
C LEU A 313 -12.35 6.07 -14.65
N ASN A 314 -11.97 4.93 -15.23
CA ASN A 314 -12.16 3.62 -14.60
C ASN A 314 -11.37 3.47 -13.31
N THR A 315 -10.13 4.02 -13.24
CA THR A 315 -9.34 4.03 -12.01
C THR A 315 -10.02 4.85 -10.90
N LEU A 316 -10.57 6.01 -11.24
CA LEU A 316 -11.33 6.84 -10.29
C LEU A 316 -12.63 6.16 -9.85
N VAL A 317 -13.40 5.59 -10.76
CA VAL A 317 -14.64 4.86 -10.49
C VAL A 317 -14.36 3.69 -9.55
N LEU A 318 -13.41 2.83 -9.90
CA LEU A 318 -13.01 1.67 -9.10
C LEU A 318 -12.59 2.08 -7.69
N SER A 319 -11.69 3.05 -7.59
CA SER A 319 -11.15 3.48 -6.30
C SER A 319 -12.20 4.12 -5.39
N GLN A 320 -13.15 4.87 -5.97
CA GLN A 320 -14.21 5.52 -5.21
C GLN A 320 -15.21 4.49 -4.66
N ILE A 321 -15.57 3.48 -5.45
CA ILE A 321 -16.44 2.38 -5.00
C ILE A 321 -15.72 1.54 -3.93
N ALA A 322 -14.47 1.18 -4.17
CA ALA A 322 -13.67 0.43 -3.20
C ALA A 322 -13.53 1.19 -1.87
N LEU A 323 -13.33 2.52 -1.92
CA LEU A 323 -13.28 3.38 -0.72
C LEU A 323 -14.59 3.38 0.05
N PHE A 324 -15.73 3.45 -0.65
CA PHE A 324 -17.06 3.41 -0.03
C PHE A 324 -17.31 2.08 0.68
N PHE A 325 -17.05 0.95 0.01
CA PHE A 325 -17.20 -0.36 0.63
C PHE A 325 -16.18 -0.61 1.73
N THR A 326 -14.96 -0.09 1.61
CA THR A 326 -13.97 -0.07 2.70
C THR A 326 -14.54 0.62 3.94
N ALA A 327 -15.15 1.80 3.78
CA ALA A 327 -15.77 2.53 4.86
C ALA A 327 -16.90 1.75 5.53
N LEU A 328 -17.80 1.19 4.72
CA LEU A 328 -18.94 0.41 5.20
C LEU A 328 -18.49 -0.83 5.97
N LEU A 329 -17.61 -1.64 5.37
CA LEU A 329 -17.11 -2.87 5.98
C LEU A 329 -16.29 -2.60 7.24
N ALA A 330 -15.50 -1.52 7.27
CA ALA A 330 -14.72 -1.15 8.46
C ALA A 330 -15.62 -0.80 9.65
N LEU A 331 -16.68 -0.04 9.42
CA LEU A 331 -17.66 0.29 10.46
C LEU A 331 -18.47 -0.92 10.91
N LEU A 332 -18.78 -1.85 10.01
CA LEU A 332 -19.47 -3.10 10.35
C LEU A 332 -18.57 -4.08 11.12
N ALA A 333 -17.29 -4.18 10.76
CA ALA A 333 -16.36 -5.13 11.36
C ALA A 333 -15.79 -4.66 12.71
N MET A 334 -15.69 -3.34 12.93
CA MET A 334 -15.10 -2.76 14.14
C MET A 334 -15.73 -3.28 15.45
N PRO A 335 -17.08 -3.35 15.62
CA PRO A 335 -17.68 -3.82 16.86
C PRO A 335 -17.33 -5.26 17.22
N PHE A 336 -17.15 -6.13 16.22
CA PHE A 336 -16.77 -7.54 16.43
C PHE A 336 -15.32 -7.69 16.90
N ASN A 337 -14.49 -6.67 16.69
CA ASN A 337 -13.08 -6.67 17.09
C ASN A 337 -12.82 -5.92 18.41
N ALA A 338 -13.81 -5.25 18.96
CA ALA A 338 -13.69 -4.51 20.21
C ALA A 338 -14.28 -5.29 21.40
N PRO A 339 -13.51 -5.51 22.50
CA PRO A 339 -13.96 -6.27 23.67
C PRO A 339 -15.16 -5.62 24.39
N LEU A 340 -15.45 -4.36 24.07
CA LEU A 340 -16.60 -3.61 24.59
C LEU A 340 -17.96 -4.15 24.14
N PHE A 341 -18.01 -4.88 23.01
CA PHE A 341 -19.27 -5.30 22.38
C PHE A 341 -19.45 -6.82 22.34
N VAL A 342 -18.35 -7.57 22.25
CA VAL A 342 -18.38 -9.01 22.02
C VAL A 342 -17.51 -9.75 23.03
N GLY A 343 -17.89 -11.01 23.28
CA GLY A 343 -17.12 -11.87 24.16
C GLY A 343 -15.74 -12.25 23.55
N PRO A 344 -14.83 -12.78 24.40
CA PRO A 344 -13.43 -13.02 24.03
C PRO A 344 -13.25 -14.00 22.86
N TRP A 345 -14.15 -14.96 22.68
CA TRP A 345 -14.08 -15.91 21.58
C TRP A 345 -14.41 -15.27 20.22
N VAL A 346 -15.49 -14.47 20.18
CA VAL A 346 -15.88 -13.73 18.96
C VAL A 346 -14.83 -12.70 18.60
N GLN A 347 -14.29 -12.00 19.60
CA GLN A 347 -13.20 -11.06 19.39
C GLN A 347 -11.96 -11.74 18.81
N ARG A 348 -11.52 -12.89 19.37
CA ARG A 348 -10.36 -13.63 18.85
C ARG A 348 -10.59 -14.11 17.41
N ALA A 349 -11.76 -14.66 17.12
CA ALA A 349 -12.12 -15.09 15.76
C ALA A 349 -12.13 -13.91 14.78
N SER A 350 -12.76 -12.79 15.14
CA SER A 350 -12.78 -11.56 14.32
C SER A 350 -11.38 -11.01 14.11
N THR A 351 -10.56 -10.90 15.17
CA THR A 351 -9.17 -10.45 15.07
C THR A 351 -8.35 -11.36 14.16
N GLY A 352 -8.54 -12.67 14.24
CA GLY A 352 -7.89 -13.64 13.36
C GLY A 352 -8.29 -13.44 11.89
N LEU A 353 -9.60 -13.28 11.63
CA LEU A 353 -10.11 -13.04 10.27
C LEU A 353 -9.57 -11.71 9.69
N LEU A 354 -9.62 -10.63 10.47
CA LEU A 354 -9.09 -9.34 10.04
C LEU A 354 -7.57 -9.39 9.85
N LEU A 355 -6.85 -10.18 10.68
CA LEU A 355 -5.42 -10.40 10.51
C LEU A 355 -5.12 -11.08 9.17
N VAL A 356 -5.85 -12.13 8.82
CA VAL A 356 -5.70 -12.81 7.52
C VAL A 356 -6.01 -11.82 6.38
N ALA A 357 -7.15 -11.14 6.41
CA ALA A 357 -7.57 -10.21 5.37
C ALA A 357 -6.57 -9.06 5.13
N ARG A 358 -5.94 -8.53 6.18
CA ARG A 358 -4.93 -7.48 6.04
C ARG A 358 -3.54 -8.00 5.69
N THR A 359 -3.25 -9.29 5.97
CA THR A 359 -1.93 -9.88 5.70
C THR A 359 -1.82 -10.33 4.25
N LEU A 360 -2.92 -10.78 3.67
CA LEU A 360 -2.98 -11.13 2.26
C LEU A 360 -2.78 -9.87 1.40
N PRO A 361 -1.89 -9.92 0.41
CA PRO A 361 -1.78 -8.85 -0.58
C PRO A 361 -3.13 -8.65 -1.30
N GLU A 362 -3.52 -7.41 -1.51
CA GLU A 362 -4.75 -7.03 -2.22
C GLU A 362 -4.81 -7.59 -3.63
N TYR A 363 -3.66 -7.68 -4.29
CA TYR A 363 -3.53 -8.27 -5.61
C TYR A 363 -3.90 -9.77 -5.61
N LEU A 364 -3.42 -10.53 -4.62
CA LEU A 364 -3.76 -11.95 -4.48
C LEU A 364 -5.26 -12.14 -4.19
N LEU A 365 -5.83 -11.30 -3.34
CA LEU A 365 -7.27 -11.31 -3.08
C LEU A 365 -8.08 -11.03 -4.36
N ALA A 366 -7.61 -10.07 -5.17
CA ALA A 366 -8.24 -9.74 -6.45
C ALA A 366 -8.11 -10.88 -7.46
N PHE A 367 -6.94 -11.54 -7.51
CA PHE A 367 -6.73 -12.69 -8.39
C PHE A 367 -7.63 -13.87 -8.03
N VAL A 368 -7.76 -14.22 -6.75
CA VAL A 368 -8.70 -15.25 -6.29
C VAL A 368 -10.14 -14.87 -6.62
N ALA A 369 -10.53 -13.61 -6.41
CA ALA A 369 -11.86 -13.12 -6.75
C ALA A 369 -12.11 -13.11 -8.28
N LEU A 370 -11.06 -12.86 -9.09
CA LEU A 370 -11.11 -12.94 -10.55
C LEU A 370 -11.40 -14.36 -11.03
N LEU A 371 -10.74 -15.36 -10.44
CA LEU A 371 -11.00 -16.76 -10.75
C LEU A 371 -12.46 -17.16 -10.44
N LEU A 372 -13.05 -16.56 -9.39
CA LEU A 372 -14.43 -16.83 -9.01
C LEU A 372 -15.46 -16.14 -9.91
N TRP A 373 -15.25 -14.87 -10.26
CA TRP A 373 -16.28 -14.04 -10.91
C TRP A 373 -15.96 -13.64 -12.34
N GLY A 374 -14.72 -13.82 -12.78
CA GLY A 374 -14.24 -13.41 -14.10
C GLY A 374 -13.74 -11.95 -14.13
N PRO A 375 -13.21 -11.50 -15.28
CA PRO A 375 -12.56 -10.21 -15.44
C PRO A 375 -13.59 -9.06 -15.50
N SER A 376 -13.93 -8.48 -14.35
CA SER A 376 -14.74 -7.28 -14.19
C SER A 376 -14.18 -6.39 -13.08
N MET A 377 -14.78 -5.24 -12.80
CA MET A 377 -14.36 -4.40 -11.67
C MET A 377 -14.70 -5.01 -10.30
N LEU A 378 -15.64 -5.96 -10.23
CA LEU A 378 -16.12 -6.55 -8.98
C LEU A 378 -14.99 -7.22 -8.15
N PRO A 379 -14.14 -8.11 -8.71
CA PRO A 379 -13.00 -8.69 -8.01
C PRO A 379 -12.11 -7.67 -7.31
N ALA A 380 -11.77 -6.61 -8.03
CA ALA A 380 -10.92 -5.55 -7.52
C ALA A 380 -11.58 -4.74 -6.40
N ILE A 381 -12.85 -4.40 -6.55
CA ILE A 381 -13.63 -3.68 -5.52
C ILE A 381 -13.65 -4.48 -4.23
N VAL A 382 -13.96 -5.78 -4.32
CA VAL A 382 -14.05 -6.65 -3.14
C VAL A 382 -12.69 -6.83 -2.48
N ALA A 383 -11.63 -7.08 -3.26
CA ALA A 383 -10.28 -7.26 -2.72
C ALA A 383 -9.78 -6.01 -1.98
N LEU A 384 -9.88 -4.85 -2.61
CA LEU A 384 -9.49 -3.57 -2.01
C LEU A 384 -10.33 -3.24 -0.76
N ALA A 385 -11.65 -3.48 -0.83
CA ALA A 385 -12.54 -3.20 0.27
C ALA A 385 -12.25 -4.11 1.49
N LEU A 386 -12.07 -5.42 1.28
CA LEU A 386 -11.76 -6.37 2.35
C LEU A 386 -10.41 -6.06 3.01
N HIS A 387 -9.36 -5.87 2.20
CA HIS A 387 -8.02 -5.59 2.71
C HIS A 387 -7.96 -4.29 3.52
N ASN A 388 -8.46 -3.21 2.95
CA ASN A 388 -8.38 -1.88 3.58
C ASN A 388 -9.34 -1.74 4.77
N SER A 389 -10.52 -2.36 4.72
CA SER A 389 -11.47 -2.34 5.84
C SER A 389 -10.93 -3.08 7.07
N ALA A 390 -10.24 -4.21 6.86
CA ALA A 390 -9.63 -4.97 7.94
C ALA A 390 -8.59 -4.14 8.73
N ILE A 391 -7.79 -3.33 8.03
CA ILE A 391 -6.82 -2.44 8.66
C ILE A 391 -7.51 -1.33 9.44
N ILE A 392 -8.50 -0.67 8.84
CA ILE A 392 -9.23 0.43 9.49
C ILE A 392 -10.01 -0.09 10.70
N ALA A 393 -10.73 -1.22 10.58
CA ALA A 393 -11.51 -1.79 11.66
C ALA A 393 -10.66 -2.13 12.89
N GLN A 394 -9.47 -2.71 12.67
CA GLN A 394 -8.56 -3.05 13.75
C GLN A 394 -8.00 -1.81 14.46
N LEU A 395 -7.61 -0.77 13.71
CA LEU A 395 -7.12 0.48 14.29
C LEU A 395 -8.22 1.20 15.08
N LEU A 396 -9.45 1.22 14.56
CA LEU A 396 -10.59 1.84 15.26
C LEU A 396 -10.98 1.08 16.52
N ALA A 397 -10.94 -0.26 16.51
CA ALA A 397 -11.20 -1.07 17.69
C ALA A 397 -10.21 -0.73 18.82
N GLY A 398 -8.90 -0.70 18.52
CA GLY A 398 -7.88 -0.30 19.49
C GLY A 398 -8.06 1.12 19.99
N PHE A 399 -8.46 2.07 19.12
CA PHE A 399 -8.76 3.44 19.53
C PHE A 399 -9.98 3.50 20.44
N SER A 400 -11.03 2.71 20.18
CA SER A 400 -12.24 2.68 21.00
C SER A 400 -12.01 2.21 22.44
N GLU A 401 -11.02 1.35 22.66
CA GLU A 401 -10.63 0.86 23.99
C GLU A 401 -10.04 1.98 24.87
N SER A 402 -9.42 2.98 24.26
CA SER A 402 -8.84 4.13 24.98
C SER A 402 -9.87 5.18 25.40
N LEU A 403 -11.13 5.06 24.96
CA LEU A 403 -12.18 6.02 25.26
C LEU A 403 -12.73 5.82 26.67
N LYS A 404 -12.79 6.90 27.46
CA LYS A 404 -13.55 6.92 28.73
C LYS A 404 -15.05 6.95 28.42
N LEU A 405 -15.72 5.85 28.69
CA LEU A 405 -17.18 5.74 28.52
C LEU A 405 -17.91 6.43 29.65
N ARG A 406 -19.17 6.79 29.40
CA ARG A 406 -20.07 7.31 30.43
C ARG A 406 -20.59 6.17 31.30
N ASP A 407 -20.76 6.40 32.58
CA ASP A 407 -21.25 5.38 33.53
C ASP A 407 -22.71 5.01 33.25
N ASP A 408 -23.49 5.92 32.68
CA ASP A 408 -24.90 5.75 32.26
C ASP A 408 -25.05 5.29 30.80
N ALA A 409 -23.97 4.84 30.15
CA ALA A 409 -23.97 4.51 28.74
C ALA A 409 -24.88 3.31 28.42
N CYS A 410 -25.64 3.41 27.33
CA CYS A 410 -26.42 2.32 26.76
C CYS A 410 -25.53 1.10 26.48
N LYS A 411 -26.11 -0.09 26.38
CA LYS A 411 -25.40 -1.33 26.05
C LYS A 411 -25.63 -1.74 24.58
N GLY A 412 -24.73 -2.57 24.05
CA GLY A 412 -24.87 -3.17 22.71
C GLY A 412 -24.80 -2.16 21.57
N VAL A 413 -25.65 -2.34 20.56
CA VAL A 413 -25.67 -1.53 19.32
C VAL A 413 -25.92 -0.05 19.60
N ASN A 414 -26.75 0.28 20.60
CA ASN A 414 -27.01 1.67 20.97
C ASN A 414 -25.76 2.36 21.52
N ARG A 415 -24.94 1.68 22.31
CA ARG A 415 -23.63 2.19 22.74
C ARG A 415 -22.74 2.48 21.56
N TYR A 416 -22.70 1.56 20.58
CA TYR A 416 -21.90 1.76 19.37
C TYR A 416 -22.37 2.99 18.59
N ALA A 417 -23.66 3.05 18.26
CA ALA A 417 -24.21 4.08 17.36
C ALA A 417 -24.21 5.48 17.97
N TYR A 418 -24.57 5.61 19.26
CA TYR A 418 -24.80 6.91 19.88
C TYR A 418 -23.65 7.41 20.75
N GLU A 419 -22.78 6.54 21.25
CA GLU A 419 -21.68 6.97 22.10
C GLU A 419 -20.32 6.83 21.42
N ILE A 420 -19.98 5.66 20.87
CA ILE A 420 -18.63 5.40 20.36
C ILE A 420 -18.46 5.97 18.97
N LEU A 421 -19.34 5.65 18.03
CA LEU A 421 -19.22 6.09 16.63
C LEU A 421 -19.08 7.61 16.48
N PRO A 422 -19.87 8.47 17.16
CA PRO A 422 -19.67 9.91 17.06
C PRO A 422 -18.31 10.41 17.56
N ARG A 423 -17.73 9.73 18.56
CA ARG A 423 -16.44 10.10 19.14
C ARG A 423 -15.26 9.67 18.27
N ILE A 424 -15.34 8.50 17.63
CA ILE A 424 -14.29 7.96 16.75
C ILE A 424 -14.43 8.43 15.30
N TYR A 425 -15.53 9.10 14.94
CA TYR A 425 -15.86 9.41 13.55
C TYR A 425 -14.80 10.25 12.85
N ARG A 426 -14.19 11.21 13.55
CA ARG A 426 -13.09 12.00 13.00
C ARG A 426 -11.87 11.13 12.68
N GLN A 427 -11.52 10.23 13.61
CA GLN A 427 -10.40 9.30 13.44
C GLN A 427 -10.68 8.33 12.29
N PHE A 428 -11.91 7.84 12.20
CA PHE A 428 -12.36 7.02 11.08
C PHE A 428 -12.15 7.72 9.73
N LEU A 429 -12.63 8.95 9.56
CA LEU A 429 -12.44 9.71 8.33
C LEU A 429 -10.96 10.01 8.05
N ALA A 430 -10.16 10.26 9.09
CA ALA A 430 -8.72 10.44 8.92
C ALA A 430 -8.05 9.21 8.29
N LEU A 431 -8.36 8.02 8.84
CA LEU A 431 -7.87 6.75 8.33
C LEU A 431 -8.39 6.47 6.92
N LEU A 432 -9.66 6.76 6.67
CA LEU A 432 -10.29 6.56 5.36
C LEU A 432 -9.64 7.44 4.28
N PHE A 433 -9.40 8.73 4.54
CA PHE A 433 -8.73 9.61 3.59
C PHE A 433 -7.24 9.27 3.40
N TYR A 434 -6.60 8.72 4.42
CA TYR A 434 -5.25 8.17 4.26
C TYR A 434 -5.25 6.94 3.35
N ARG A 435 -6.25 6.06 3.51
CA ARG A 435 -6.41 4.88 2.66
C ARG A 435 -6.83 5.19 1.24
N TRP A 436 -7.49 6.32 1.00
CA TRP A 436 -7.86 6.73 -0.36
C TRP A 436 -6.65 6.85 -1.29
N GLU A 437 -5.57 7.50 -0.83
CA GLU A 437 -4.29 7.55 -1.57
C GLU A 437 -3.75 6.15 -1.87
N VAL A 438 -3.83 5.26 -0.89
CA VAL A 438 -3.33 3.88 -1.02
C VAL A 438 -4.19 3.10 -2.02
N ILE A 439 -5.52 3.12 -1.88
CA ILE A 439 -6.48 2.46 -2.77
C ILE A 439 -6.31 2.93 -4.23
N MET A 440 -6.11 4.24 -4.44
CA MET A 440 -5.85 4.79 -5.78
C MET A 440 -4.61 4.20 -6.43
N ARG A 441 -3.54 4.06 -5.66
CA ARG A 441 -2.30 3.47 -6.17
C ARG A 441 -2.43 1.96 -6.41
N GLU A 442 -3.11 1.25 -5.51
CA GLU A 442 -3.38 -0.17 -5.61
C GLU A 442 -4.38 -0.50 -6.74
N SER A 443 -5.36 0.38 -7.01
CA SER A 443 -6.31 0.17 -8.12
C SER A 443 -5.63 0.15 -9.48
N ALA A 444 -4.55 0.89 -9.67
CA ALA A 444 -3.80 0.89 -10.92
C ALA A 444 -3.11 -0.47 -11.19
N ILE A 445 -2.64 -1.16 -10.16
CA ILE A 445 -1.97 -2.47 -10.31
C ILE A 445 -2.95 -3.57 -10.74
N LEU A 446 -4.23 -3.46 -10.35
CA LEU A 446 -5.25 -4.46 -10.68
C LEU A 446 -5.57 -4.50 -12.18
N GLY A 447 -5.10 -3.52 -12.94
CA GLY A 447 -5.16 -3.53 -14.40
C GLY A 447 -4.44 -4.70 -15.05
N ILE A 448 -3.35 -5.20 -14.45
CA ILE A 448 -2.64 -6.40 -14.93
C ILE A 448 -3.52 -7.65 -14.88
N LEU A 449 -4.53 -7.67 -14.02
CA LEU A 449 -5.54 -8.72 -13.97
C LEU A 449 -6.65 -8.57 -15.04
N GLY A 450 -6.44 -7.73 -16.06
CA GLY A 450 -7.41 -7.52 -17.13
C GLY A 450 -8.53 -6.51 -16.81
N ILE A 451 -8.42 -5.79 -15.69
CA ILE A 451 -9.40 -4.76 -15.31
C ILE A 451 -9.01 -3.45 -15.98
N ALA A 452 -9.88 -2.88 -16.83
CA ALA A 452 -9.59 -1.73 -17.70
C ALA A 452 -9.34 -0.40 -16.94
N THR A 453 -8.34 -0.40 -16.04
CA THR A 453 -7.81 0.78 -15.35
C THR A 453 -6.59 1.34 -16.08
N LEU A 454 -5.98 2.42 -15.57
CA LEU A 454 -4.71 2.92 -16.12
C LEU A 454 -3.63 1.82 -16.16
N GLY A 455 -3.62 0.91 -15.16
CA GLY A 455 -2.68 -0.19 -15.12
C GLY A 455 -2.81 -1.17 -16.28
N PHE A 456 -4.02 -1.44 -16.73
CA PHE A 456 -4.27 -2.28 -17.90
C PHE A 456 -3.62 -1.73 -19.17
N TYR A 457 -3.79 -0.43 -19.41
CA TYR A 457 -3.19 0.22 -20.58
C TYR A 457 -1.66 0.36 -20.46
N ILE A 458 -1.13 0.49 -19.22
CA ILE A 458 0.31 0.49 -18.97
C ILE A 458 0.88 -0.89 -19.30
N ASP A 459 0.28 -1.94 -18.79
CA ASP A 459 0.71 -3.32 -18.99
C ASP A 459 0.65 -3.71 -20.46
N SER A 460 -0.47 -3.48 -21.14
CA SER A 460 -0.62 -3.67 -22.59
C SER A 460 0.44 -2.90 -23.39
N ALA A 461 0.78 -1.69 -22.98
CA ALA A 461 1.83 -0.92 -23.66
C ALA A 461 3.23 -1.53 -23.47
N PHE A 462 3.50 -2.19 -22.32
CA PHE A 462 4.73 -2.95 -22.11
C PHE A 462 4.75 -4.25 -22.94
N GLU A 463 3.64 -4.97 -23.00
CA GLU A 463 3.49 -6.19 -23.83
C GLU A 463 3.65 -5.90 -25.32
N GLU A 464 3.12 -4.75 -25.79
CA GLU A 464 3.28 -4.28 -27.18
C GLU A 464 4.65 -3.65 -27.47
N PHE A 465 5.58 -3.58 -26.49
CA PHE A 465 6.87 -2.87 -26.61
C PHE A 465 6.72 -1.38 -26.96
N ARG A 466 5.60 -0.75 -26.56
CA ARG A 466 5.31 0.66 -26.78
C ARG A 466 5.66 1.49 -25.55
N PHE A 467 6.95 1.54 -25.23
CA PHE A 467 7.46 2.21 -24.02
C PHE A 467 7.20 3.70 -24.01
N ASP A 468 7.07 4.32 -25.18
CA ASP A 468 6.64 5.71 -25.35
C ASP A 468 5.22 5.95 -24.77
N ARG A 469 4.28 5.05 -25.02
CA ARG A 469 2.93 5.12 -24.44
C ARG A 469 2.95 4.78 -22.96
N ALA A 470 3.65 3.71 -22.57
CA ALA A 470 3.77 3.27 -21.19
C ALA A 470 4.30 4.40 -20.29
N ALA A 471 5.35 5.12 -20.72
CA ALA A 471 5.92 6.22 -19.96
C ALA A 471 4.93 7.35 -19.71
N LEU A 472 4.14 7.74 -20.71
CA LEU A 472 3.10 8.77 -20.55
C LEU A 472 1.94 8.31 -19.65
N LEU A 473 1.51 7.05 -19.77
CA LEU A 473 0.47 6.48 -18.92
C LEU A 473 0.93 6.36 -17.46
N ILE A 474 2.19 5.97 -17.22
CA ILE A 474 2.80 5.95 -15.88
C ILE A 474 2.87 7.36 -15.30
N LEU A 475 3.29 8.34 -16.11
CA LEU A 475 3.31 9.74 -15.68
C LEU A 475 1.90 10.23 -15.31
N ALA A 476 0.89 9.90 -16.13
CA ALA A 476 -0.50 10.25 -15.85
C ALA A 476 -1.01 9.58 -14.55
N SER A 477 -0.69 8.30 -14.34
CA SER A 477 -1.00 7.58 -13.09
C SER A 477 -0.35 8.24 -11.88
N ALA A 478 0.94 8.62 -11.99
CA ALA A 478 1.64 9.32 -10.92
C ALA A 478 1.02 10.69 -10.60
N LEU A 479 0.68 11.47 -11.62
CA LEU A 479 0.01 12.76 -11.45
C LEU A 479 -1.36 12.62 -10.82
N LEU A 480 -2.14 11.62 -11.23
CA LEU A 480 -3.45 11.32 -10.66
C LEU A 480 -3.32 10.95 -9.17
N ASN A 481 -2.39 10.07 -8.82
CA ASN A 481 -2.12 9.68 -7.43
C ASN A 481 -1.66 10.87 -6.58
N MET A 482 -0.80 11.73 -7.12
CA MET A 482 -0.38 12.97 -6.44
C MET A 482 -1.55 13.94 -6.24
N ALA A 483 -2.44 14.08 -7.22
CA ALA A 483 -3.61 14.94 -7.12
C ALA A 483 -4.56 14.45 -6.02
N VAL A 484 -4.82 13.14 -5.93
CA VAL A 484 -5.65 12.54 -4.88
C VAL A 484 -4.99 12.69 -3.49
N ASP A 485 -3.65 12.51 -3.37
CA ASP A 485 -2.92 12.76 -2.12
C ASP A 485 -3.06 14.21 -1.66
N ILE A 486 -2.94 15.18 -2.57
CA ILE A 486 -3.14 16.61 -2.27
C ILE A 486 -4.57 16.87 -1.81
N LEU A 487 -5.55 16.30 -2.52
CA LEU A 487 -6.97 16.45 -2.18
C LEU A 487 -7.29 15.84 -0.81
N ALA A 488 -6.84 14.62 -0.55
CA ALA A 488 -7.02 13.94 0.73
C ALA A 488 -6.39 14.71 1.90
N ARG A 489 -5.18 15.26 1.71
CA ARG A 489 -4.53 16.13 2.71
C ARG A 489 -5.30 17.42 2.94
N THR A 490 -5.80 18.04 1.88
CA THR A 490 -6.57 19.29 1.97
C THR A 490 -7.88 19.07 2.72
N LEU A 491 -8.58 17.97 2.44
CA LEU A 491 -9.81 17.59 3.15
C LEU A 491 -9.54 17.34 4.65
N ARG A 492 -8.50 16.59 4.99
CA ARG A 492 -8.11 16.36 6.39
C ARG A 492 -7.80 17.67 7.11
N ARG A 493 -7.09 18.59 6.48
CA ARG A 493 -6.78 19.91 7.06
C ARG A 493 -8.04 20.76 7.27
N ARG A 494 -8.93 20.83 6.28
CA ARG A 494 -10.20 21.57 6.37
C ARG A 494 -11.14 21.03 7.46
N LEU A 495 -11.15 19.72 7.65
CA LEU A 495 -11.96 19.06 8.67
C LEU A 495 -11.30 19.09 10.07
N HIS A 496 -10.15 19.75 10.22
CA HIS A 496 -9.35 19.78 11.47
C HIS A 496 -9.12 18.38 12.07
N ILE A 497 -8.86 17.40 11.18
CA ILE A 497 -8.59 16.04 11.60
C ILE A 497 -7.10 15.92 11.87
N VAL A 498 -6.73 15.84 13.16
CA VAL A 498 -5.35 15.58 13.60
C VAL A 498 -5.17 14.07 13.69
N THR A 499 -4.28 13.52 12.91
CA THR A 499 -3.82 12.15 13.04
C THR A 499 -2.62 12.12 13.99
N THR A 500 -2.85 12.22 15.27
CA THR A 500 -1.85 11.74 16.24
C THR A 500 -1.98 10.22 16.27
N VAL A 501 -1.13 9.55 15.51
CA VAL A 501 -0.89 8.13 15.72
C VAL A 501 -0.02 8.06 16.98
N ASP A 502 -0.67 8.01 18.14
CA ASP A 502 -0.01 7.60 19.38
C ASP A 502 0.45 6.15 19.19
N THR A 503 1.69 6.00 18.80
CA THR A 503 2.40 4.72 18.83
C THR A 503 2.76 4.43 20.29
N ARG A 504 1.81 3.88 21.05
CA ARG A 504 2.10 3.15 22.29
C ARG A 504 2.21 1.66 22.03
#